data_a12e3d9f5a8abe38edf197a6106581e0
#
_entry.id   a12e3d9f5a8abe38edf197a6106581e0
#
_cell.length_a   1.000
_cell.length_b   1.000
_cell.length_c   1.000
_cell.angle_alpha   90.00
_cell.angle_beta   90.00
_cell.angle_gamma   90.00
#
_symmetry.space_group_name_H-M   'P 1'
#
loop_
_entity.id
_entity.type
_entity.pdbx_description
1 polymer ?
#
loop_
_entity_poly.entity_id
_entity_poly.type
_entity_poly.pdbx_seq_one_letter_code
_entity_poly.pdbx_strand_id
1 'polypeptide(L)'
;MGSFFDIGCKPYNNNIGDRGLTVGLNRTASNALEALFDEALQERHLEIHEKIMMYLPLDQISFSELSKEEFNLAIKEIQTCIHSRRESNEYQSYQRRMWEEEIEPLVQQDERYQQ
;
A
#
# COMPACT_ATOMS: atom_id res chain seq x y z
N MET A 1 -16.27 1.54 11.30
CA MET A 1 -14.96 1.08 11.78
C MET A 1 -13.93 1.15 10.69
N GLY A 2 -12.69 1.46 11.07
CA GLY A 2 -11.60 1.54 10.12
C GLY A 2 -10.91 0.22 9.88
N SER A 3 -9.89 0.27 9.03
CA SER A 3 -9.01 -0.85 8.75
C SER A 3 -7.61 -0.52 9.22
N PHE A 4 -6.79 -1.56 9.25
CA PHE A 4 -5.39 -1.45 9.62
C PHE A 4 -4.55 -1.77 8.39
N PHE A 5 -3.53 -0.96 8.12
CA PHE A 5 -2.63 -1.20 7.00
C PHE A 5 -1.24 -1.52 7.53
N ASP A 6 -0.79 -2.74 7.28
CA ASP A 6 0.54 -3.19 7.64
C ASP A 6 1.46 -3.11 6.42
N ILE A 7 2.33 -2.10 6.39
CA ILE A 7 3.23 -1.89 5.27
C ILE A 7 4.43 -2.84 5.35
N GLY A 8 4.99 -3.04 6.55
CA GLY A 8 6.14 -3.88 6.74
C GLY A 8 7.02 -3.40 7.88
N CYS A 9 8.33 -3.37 7.67
CA CYS A 9 9.29 -3.06 8.71
C CYS A 9 10.39 -2.13 8.23
N LYS A 10 10.86 -1.27 9.13
CA LYS A 10 12.08 -0.48 8.91
C LYS A 10 13.30 -1.40 8.89
N PRO A 11 14.41 -0.98 8.28
CA PRO A 11 15.65 -1.76 8.35
C PRO A 11 16.08 -2.01 9.80
N TYR A 12 16.70 -3.15 10.05
CA TYR A 12 17.17 -3.49 11.39
C TYR A 12 18.18 -2.45 11.87
N ASN A 13 17.98 -2.01 13.12
CA ASN A 13 18.88 -1.08 13.79
C ASN A 13 18.78 -1.36 15.30
N ASN A 14 19.91 -1.60 15.95
CA ASN A 14 19.94 -1.90 17.38
C ASN A 14 19.32 -0.80 18.25
N ASN A 15 19.24 0.41 17.76
CA ASN A 15 18.68 1.54 18.49
C ASN A 15 17.18 1.72 18.31
N ILE A 16 16.55 0.88 17.47
CA ILE A 16 15.10 0.96 17.20
C ILE A 16 14.40 -0.17 17.93
N GLY A 17 13.49 0.20 18.84
CA GLY A 17 12.71 -0.78 19.59
C GLY A 17 11.56 -1.36 18.77
N ASP A 18 10.90 -0.55 17.95
CA ASP A 18 9.78 -0.98 17.11
C ASP A 18 10.08 -0.65 15.66
N ARG A 19 10.14 -1.68 14.83
CA ARG A 19 10.42 -1.55 13.40
C ARG A 19 9.17 -1.57 12.54
N GLY A 20 8.02 -1.83 13.12
CA GLY A 20 6.78 -1.97 12.37
C GLY A 20 6.35 -0.68 11.69
N LEU A 21 5.87 -0.80 10.46
CA LEU A 21 5.32 0.31 9.67
C LEU A 21 3.85 0.02 9.45
N THR A 22 3.01 0.64 10.27
CA THR A 22 1.56 0.41 10.24
C THR A 22 0.82 1.74 10.34
N VAL A 23 -0.39 1.76 9.81
CA VAL A 23 -1.26 2.94 9.90
C VAL A 23 -2.71 2.49 10.03
N GLY A 24 -3.46 3.19 10.87
CA GLY A 24 -4.91 3.01 10.97
C GLY A 24 -5.62 3.88 9.95
N LEU A 25 -6.61 3.33 9.27
CA LEU A 25 -7.38 4.03 8.24
C LEU A 25 -8.86 3.98 8.58
N ASN A 26 -9.57 5.08 8.30
CA ASN A 26 -11.01 5.03 8.37
C ASN A 26 -11.55 4.24 7.16
N ARG A 27 -12.83 3.90 7.19
CA ARG A 27 -13.45 3.08 6.15
C ARG A 27 -13.32 3.72 4.76
N THR A 28 -13.51 5.03 4.67
CA THR A 28 -13.44 5.74 3.39
C THR A 28 -12.03 5.64 2.79
N ALA A 29 -11.01 5.88 3.60
CA ALA A 29 -9.61 5.78 3.15
C ALA A 29 -9.25 4.35 2.77
N SER A 30 -9.66 3.38 3.58
CA SER A 30 -9.40 1.97 3.31
C SER A 30 -10.03 1.52 1.99
N ASN A 31 -11.31 1.86 1.78
CA ASN A 31 -12.01 1.51 0.55
C ASN A 31 -11.37 2.16 -0.67
N ALA A 32 -10.93 3.41 -0.55
CA ALA A 32 -10.27 4.12 -1.63
C ALA A 32 -8.95 3.44 -2.03
N LEU A 33 -8.16 3.02 -1.05
CA LEU A 33 -6.90 2.33 -1.31
C LEU A 33 -7.13 0.92 -1.88
N GLU A 34 -8.13 0.20 -1.39
CA GLU A 34 -8.49 -1.11 -1.96
C GLU A 34 -8.84 -0.98 -3.44
N ALA A 35 -9.65 0.02 -3.80
CA ALA A 35 -10.03 0.25 -5.19
C ALA A 35 -8.81 0.64 -6.05
N LEU A 36 -7.89 1.43 -5.51
CA LEU A 36 -6.66 1.79 -6.20
C LEU A 36 -5.80 0.55 -6.47
N PHE A 37 -5.65 -0.34 -5.48
CA PHE A 37 -4.86 -1.56 -5.64
C PHE A 37 -5.52 -2.53 -6.62
N ASP A 38 -6.86 -2.62 -6.61
CA ASP A 38 -7.59 -3.40 -7.60
C ASP A 38 -7.27 -2.91 -9.02
N GLU A 39 -7.36 -1.60 -9.23
CA GLU A 39 -7.08 -1.01 -10.54
C GLU A 39 -5.64 -1.24 -10.99
N ALA A 40 -4.69 -1.07 -10.07
CA ALA A 40 -3.27 -1.14 -10.40
C ALA A 40 -2.75 -2.56 -10.59
N LEU A 41 -3.30 -3.55 -9.86
CA LEU A 41 -2.67 -4.85 -9.72
C LEU A 41 -3.53 -6.04 -10.13
N GLN A 42 -4.85 -5.94 -10.06
CA GLN A 42 -5.71 -7.11 -10.17
C GLN A 42 -5.56 -7.89 -11.48
N GLU A 43 -5.44 -7.20 -12.60
CA GLU A 43 -5.35 -7.86 -13.91
C GLU A 43 -3.96 -8.41 -14.22
N ARG A 44 -2.91 -7.64 -13.91
CA ARG A 44 -1.55 -8.00 -14.32
C ARG A 44 -0.76 -8.74 -13.27
N HIS A 45 -1.10 -8.52 -12.01
CA HIS A 45 -0.32 -9.02 -10.88
C HIS A 45 -1.24 -9.64 -9.84
N LEU A 46 -2.05 -10.60 -10.28
CA LEU A 46 -3.07 -11.20 -9.43
C LEU A 46 -2.48 -11.82 -8.15
N GLU A 47 -1.33 -12.48 -8.25
CA GLU A 47 -0.70 -13.08 -7.06
C GLU A 47 -0.31 -12.03 -6.02
N ILE A 48 0.22 -10.90 -6.49
CA ILE A 48 0.57 -9.79 -5.58
C ILE A 48 -0.70 -9.23 -4.96
N HIS A 49 -1.72 -9.01 -5.78
CA HIS A 49 -3.01 -8.50 -5.31
C HIS A 49 -3.61 -9.42 -4.23
N GLU A 50 -3.59 -10.71 -4.46
CA GLU A 50 -4.12 -11.68 -3.51
C GLU A 50 -3.37 -11.64 -2.17
N LYS A 51 -2.06 -11.48 -2.22
CA LYS A 51 -1.25 -11.37 -1.00
C LYS A 51 -1.56 -10.10 -0.21
N ILE A 52 -1.77 -8.98 -0.91
CA ILE A 52 -2.13 -7.72 -0.27
C ILE A 52 -3.50 -7.82 0.42
N MET A 53 -4.45 -8.49 -0.22
CA MET A 53 -5.83 -8.59 0.26
C MET A 53 -6.09 -9.80 1.16
N MET A 54 -5.07 -10.60 1.43
CA MET A 54 -5.18 -11.85 2.18
C MET A 54 -5.86 -11.68 3.54
N TYR A 55 -5.61 -10.56 4.21
CA TYR A 55 -6.12 -10.32 5.56
C TYR A 55 -7.35 -9.40 5.61
N LEU A 56 -7.99 -9.14 4.46
CA LEU A 56 -9.20 -8.32 4.44
C LEU A 56 -10.30 -8.83 5.37
N PRO A 57 -10.50 -10.16 5.52
CA PRO A 57 -11.50 -10.63 6.49
C PRO A 57 -11.21 -10.21 7.93
N LEU A 58 -10.00 -9.78 8.23
CA LEU A 58 -9.60 -9.27 9.55
C LEU A 58 -9.51 -7.74 9.55
N ASP A 59 -10.12 -7.08 8.57
CA ASP A 59 -10.07 -5.61 8.40
C ASP A 59 -8.63 -5.10 8.27
N GLN A 60 -7.79 -5.85 7.56
CA GLN A 60 -6.38 -5.50 7.39
C GLN A 60 -5.97 -5.59 5.92
N ILE A 61 -5.28 -4.54 5.45
CA ILE A 61 -4.59 -4.56 4.16
C ILE A 61 -3.10 -4.71 4.51
N SER A 62 -2.37 -5.54 3.77
CA SER A 62 -1.00 -5.85 4.15
C SER A 62 -0.07 -6.00 2.96
N PHE A 63 1.13 -5.41 3.06
CA PHE A 63 2.25 -5.66 2.18
C PHE A 63 3.25 -6.65 2.80
N SER A 64 2.98 -7.12 4.01
CA SER A 64 3.94 -7.93 4.79
C SER A 64 4.28 -9.26 4.14
N GLU A 65 3.39 -9.81 3.30
CA GLU A 65 3.59 -11.11 2.64
C GLU A 65 4.35 -10.99 1.32
N LEU A 66 4.66 -9.77 0.87
CA LEU A 66 5.35 -9.56 -0.38
C LEU A 66 6.86 -9.74 -0.23
N SER A 67 7.48 -10.41 -1.19
CA SER A 67 8.94 -10.44 -1.30
C SER A 67 9.45 -9.04 -1.66
N LYS A 68 10.76 -8.85 -1.60
CA LYS A 68 11.36 -7.56 -1.99
C LYS A 68 11.00 -7.19 -3.42
N GLU A 69 11.07 -8.16 -4.33
CA GLU A 69 10.75 -7.94 -5.75
C GLU A 69 9.28 -7.60 -5.94
N GLU A 70 8.39 -8.36 -5.29
CA GLU A 70 6.95 -8.12 -5.36
C GLU A 70 6.58 -6.77 -4.77
N PHE A 71 7.20 -6.41 -3.65
CA PHE A 71 6.96 -5.13 -2.99
C PHE A 71 7.29 -3.97 -3.93
N ASN A 72 8.49 -3.97 -4.50
CA ASN A 72 8.91 -2.88 -5.39
C ASN A 72 8.11 -2.83 -6.68
N LEU A 73 7.74 -3.99 -7.22
CA LEU A 73 6.87 -4.05 -8.39
C LEU A 73 5.48 -3.47 -8.10
N ALA A 74 4.90 -3.85 -6.96
CA ALA A 74 3.59 -3.33 -6.55
C ALA A 74 3.62 -1.81 -6.42
N ILE A 75 4.65 -1.27 -5.76
CA ILE A 75 4.79 0.17 -5.57
C ILE A 75 4.89 0.89 -6.92
N LYS A 76 5.71 0.35 -7.83
CA LYS A 76 5.87 0.90 -9.16
C LYS A 76 4.56 0.93 -9.95
N GLU A 77 3.81 -0.16 -9.90
CA GLU A 77 2.53 -0.27 -10.62
C GLU A 77 1.48 0.68 -10.04
N ILE A 78 1.45 0.83 -8.73
CA ILE A 78 0.53 1.78 -8.08
C ILE A 78 0.87 3.22 -8.48
N GLN A 79 2.14 3.58 -8.44
CA GLN A 79 2.60 4.92 -8.84
C GLN A 79 2.31 5.17 -10.32
N THR A 80 2.56 4.19 -11.17
CA THR A 80 2.26 4.29 -12.60
C THR A 80 0.78 4.49 -12.85
N CYS A 81 -0.06 3.76 -12.13
CA CYS A 81 -1.51 3.89 -12.22
C CYS A 81 -1.95 5.32 -11.90
N ILE A 82 -1.44 5.87 -10.80
CA ILE A 82 -1.77 7.24 -10.37
C ILE A 82 -1.30 8.26 -11.40
N HIS A 83 -0.05 8.14 -11.86
CA HIS A 83 0.55 9.13 -12.74
C HIS A 83 0.06 9.04 -14.19
N SER A 84 -0.54 7.92 -14.58
CA SER A 84 -1.08 7.75 -15.93
C SER A 84 -2.46 8.40 -16.11
N ARG A 85 -3.10 8.81 -15.02
CA ARG A 85 -4.42 9.43 -15.07
C ARG A 85 -4.30 10.84 -15.64
N ARG A 86 -5.03 11.09 -16.74
CA ARG A 86 -5.03 12.43 -17.38
C ARG A 86 -5.93 13.40 -16.64
N GLU A 87 -7.13 12.94 -16.31
CA GLU A 87 -8.09 13.72 -15.54
C GLU A 87 -8.57 12.85 -14.40
N SER A 88 -8.41 13.36 -13.18
CA SER A 88 -8.83 12.63 -11.99
C SER A 88 -10.13 13.23 -11.46
N ASN A 89 -11.12 12.38 -11.21
CA ASN A 89 -12.32 12.81 -10.49
C ASN A 89 -11.99 12.97 -9.01
N GLU A 90 -12.95 13.42 -8.23
CA GLU A 90 -12.75 13.65 -6.80
C GLU A 90 -12.30 12.39 -6.06
N TYR A 91 -12.88 11.24 -6.41
CA TYR A 91 -12.55 9.97 -5.77
C TYR A 91 -11.10 9.55 -6.10
N GLN A 92 -10.69 9.68 -7.35
CA GLN A 92 -9.32 9.35 -7.77
C GLN A 92 -8.31 10.29 -7.13
N SER A 93 -8.64 11.57 -7.00
CA SER A 93 -7.80 12.53 -6.29
C SER A 93 -7.65 12.17 -4.82
N TYR A 94 -8.73 11.69 -4.21
CA TYR A 94 -8.70 11.21 -2.83
C TYR A 94 -7.83 9.96 -2.68
N GLN A 95 -7.92 9.00 -3.61
CA GLN A 95 -7.07 7.82 -3.63
C GLN A 95 -5.59 8.20 -3.67
N ARG A 96 -5.25 9.13 -4.56
CA ARG A 96 -3.88 9.62 -4.70
C ARG A 96 -3.39 10.27 -3.41
N ARG A 97 -4.23 11.12 -2.81
CA ARG A 97 -3.87 11.81 -1.57
C ARG A 97 -3.64 10.82 -0.44
N MET A 98 -4.50 9.82 -0.29
CA MET A 98 -4.32 8.79 0.74
C MET A 98 -3.04 8.02 0.52
N TRP A 99 -2.75 7.65 -0.72
CA TRP A 99 -1.51 6.97 -1.03
C TRP A 99 -0.29 7.84 -0.70
N GLU A 100 -0.26 9.06 -1.21
CA GLU A 100 0.92 9.93 -1.08
C GLU A 100 1.14 10.45 0.33
N GLU A 101 0.07 10.69 1.08
CA GLU A 101 0.17 11.26 2.43
C GLU A 101 0.28 10.21 3.52
N GLU A 102 -0.45 9.10 3.39
CA GLU A 102 -0.56 8.12 4.47
C GLU A 102 0.31 6.87 4.26
N ILE A 103 0.51 6.44 3.02
CA ILE A 103 1.13 5.16 2.73
C ILE A 103 2.55 5.32 2.19
N GLU A 104 2.74 6.15 1.17
CA GLU A 104 4.04 6.30 0.50
C GLU A 104 5.18 6.68 1.45
N PRO A 105 4.99 7.61 2.41
CA PRO A 105 6.07 7.92 3.36
C PRO A 105 6.51 6.71 4.18
N LEU A 106 5.60 5.80 4.50
CA LEU A 106 5.94 4.58 5.24
C LEU A 106 6.58 3.54 4.32
N VAL A 107 6.11 3.45 3.08
CA VAL A 107 6.71 2.58 2.07
C VAL A 107 8.18 2.91 1.88
N GLN A 108 8.51 4.20 1.84
CA GLN A 108 9.90 4.64 1.65
C GLN A 108 10.80 4.29 2.83
N GLN A 109 10.23 3.97 3.98
CA GLN A 109 10.98 3.55 5.16
C GLN A 109 11.14 2.03 5.26
N ASP A 110 10.42 1.27 4.43
CA ASP A 110 10.48 -0.19 4.47
C ASP A 110 11.83 -0.70 3.98
N GLU A 111 12.34 -1.76 4.63
CA GLU A 111 13.64 -2.33 4.32
C GLU A 111 13.76 -2.86 2.89
N ARG A 112 12.62 -3.18 2.25
CA ARG A 112 12.58 -3.69 0.88
C ARG A 112 12.59 -2.58 -0.17
N TYR A 113 12.31 -1.33 0.22
CA TYR A 113 12.12 -0.22 -0.72
C TYR A 113 13.38 0.07 -1.52
N GLN A 114 13.23 0.20 -2.84
CA GLN A 114 14.30 0.59 -3.76
C GLN A 114 13.85 1.81 -4.57
N GLN A 115 14.72 2.79 -4.65
CA GLN A 115 14.46 3.98 -5.46
C GLN A 115 14.72 3.71 -6.95
#